data_a00fef99e532aaa5a4272066b23ef523
#
_entry.id   a00fef99e532aaa5a4272066b23ef523
#
_cell.length_a   1.000
_cell.length_b   1.000
_cell.length_c   1.000
_cell.angle_alpha   90.00
_cell.angle_beta   90.00
_cell.angle_gamma   90.00
#
_symmetry.space_group_name_H-M   'P 1'
#
loop_
_entity.id
_entity.type
_entity.pdbx_description
1 polymer ?
#
loop_
_entity_poly.entity_id
_entity_poly.type
_entity_poly.pdbx_seq_one_letter_code
_entity_poly.pdbx_strand_id
1 'polypeptide(L)'
;VSLGRAGDGGTWLPPLADAHVHLGLVDPVAVRRGGIAVVYDLGWVPDVARTWPGRPGFPAVAFAGAFLTAPGGYPSDRSWAPAGSVEEVGSPEAAVAAVDRQVAAGASFVKVALHSGAGPVPDDATLAALVGHAHARGRDVVAHVEGRGMAARAFEAGVDRLAHAPFSERLPDDLLAAMAGPRPADHAPTPGRARDHRRKTVENGPNPVFGGVGRVGPVGPVGRVSWVSTLDVHGWGSPTAEQDVAIDNVRRFVALGGTVVYGTDLGNGPLPPGVNARELRALAEAGLDARALLGAIAHDGAAPDPDAAATWVPGDPPDLDDPDDVAAWFARAVVVARPEPHGAPRAPRTPEDRR
;
A
#
# COMPACT_ATOMS: atom_id res chain seq x y z
N VAL A 1 8.27 14.15 9.38
CA VAL A 1 8.27 14.58 7.98
C VAL A 1 8.61 16.07 7.94
N SER A 2 9.59 16.49 7.15
CA SER A 2 10.01 17.89 7.02
C SER A 2 9.45 18.46 5.72
N LEU A 3 8.73 19.57 5.81
CA LEU A 3 8.27 20.34 4.65
C LEU A 3 9.43 21.22 4.18
N GLY A 4 9.93 21.02 2.96
CA GLY A 4 10.93 21.90 2.32
C GLY A 4 10.22 23.00 1.53
N ARG A 5 10.66 24.26 1.64
CA ARG A 5 10.21 25.35 0.76
C ARG A 5 11.12 25.41 -0.45
N ALA A 6 10.54 25.41 -1.64
CA ALA A 6 11.25 25.74 -2.86
C ALA A 6 11.08 27.25 -3.16
N GLY A 7 12.09 27.88 -3.74
CA GLY A 7 12.09 29.31 -4.08
C GLY A 7 11.09 29.73 -5.16
N ASP A 8 10.29 28.80 -5.68
CA ASP A 8 9.40 28.92 -6.84
C ASP A 8 7.91 28.86 -6.48
N GLY A 9 7.56 29.23 -5.25
CA GLY A 9 6.14 29.41 -4.86
C GLY A 9 5.38 28.12 -4.58
N GLY A 10 6.05 27.06 -4.10
CA GLY A 10 5.41 25.82 -3.71
C GLY A 10 6.12 25.09 -2.57
N THR A 11 5.52 23.97 -2.14
CA THR A 11 6.00 23.16 -1.03
C THR A 11 6.42 21.77 -1.49
N TRP A 12 7.62 21.35 -1.11
CA TRP A 12 8.13 20.02 -1.37
C TRP A 12 7.69 19.04 -0.28
N LEU A 13 7.16 17.91 -0.71
CA LEU A 13 6.72 16.80 0.14
C LEU A 13 7.55 15.55 -0.16
N PRO A 14 7.61 14.59 0.77
CA PRO A 14 7.98 13.22 0.45
C PRO A 14 7.11 12.68 -0.70
N PRO A 15 7.54 11.62 -1.40
CA PRO A 15 6.68 10.92 -2.33
C PRO A 15 5.35 10.55 -1.66
N LEU A 16 4.22 10.92 -2.28
CA LEU A 16 2.90 10.51 -1.82
C LEU A 16 2.56 9.15 -2.39
N ALA A 17 1.91 8.31 -1.57
CA ALA A 17 1.54 6.95 -1.94
C ALA A 17 0.04 6.72 -1.86
N ASP A 18 -0.49 5.89 -2.76
CA ASP A 18 -1.79 5.27 -2.64
C ASP A 18 -1.61 3.78 -2.36
N ALA A 19 -2.01 3.35 -1.17
CA ALA A 19 -1.77 1.99 -0.67
C ALA A 19 -2.81 0.97 -1.16
N HIS A 20 -3.75 1.37 -2.00
CA HIS A 20 -4.71 0.47 -2.62
C HIS A 20 -5.19 0.99 -3.97
N VAL A 21 -4.68 0.41 -5.03
CA VAL A 21 -5.13 0.67 -6.41
C VAL A 21 -5.31 -0.64 -7.16
N HIS A 22 -6.11 -0.60 -8.23
CA HIS A 22 -6.18 -1.62 -9.29
C HIS A 22 -5.71 -0.98 -10.59
N LEU A 23 -4.39 -0.98 -10.77
CA LEU A 23 -3.71 -0.19 -11.80
C LEU A 23 -4.10 -0.56 -13.23
N GLY A 24 -4.55 -1.81 -13.43
CA GLY A 24 -5.06 -2.27 -14.71
C GLY A 24 -6.42 -1.69 -15.12
N LEU A 25 -7.13 -1.01 -14.20
CA LEU A 25 -8.44 -0.39 -14.46
C LEU A 25 -8.34 1.13 -14.68
N VAL A 26 -7.16 1.73 -14.56
CA VAL A 26 -6.98 3.18 -14.59
C VAL A 26 -5.82 3.58 -15.50
N ASP A 27 -5.69 4.87 -15.80
CA ASP A 27 -4.50 5.41 -16.47
C ASP A 27 -3.38 5.70 -15.45
N PRO A 28 -2.30 4.91 -15.41
CA PRO A 28 -1.21 5.11 -14.45
C PRO A 28 -0.49 6.46 -14.62
N VAL A 29 -0.49 7.01 -15.84
CA VAL A 29 0.12 8.32 -16.12
C VAL A 29 -0.71 9.43 -15.47
N ALA A 30 -2.05 9.31 -15.51
CA ALA A 30 -2.93 10.25 -14.82
C ALA A 30 -2.76 10.17 -13.30
N VAL A 31 -2.61 8.96 -12.73
CA VAL A 31 -2.33 8.76 -11.29
C VAL A 31 -1.07 9.52 -10.87
N ARG A 32 0.03 9.34 -11.62
CA ARG A 32 1.28 10.06 -11.36
C ARG A 32 1.12 11.57 -11.50
N ARG A 33 0.46 12.03 -12.56
CA ARG A 33 0.21 13.47 -12.77
C ARG A 33 -0.63 14.09 -11.66
N GLY A 34 -1.53 13.31 -11.07
CA GLY A 34 -2.36 13.71 -9.93
C GLY A 34 -1.65 13.65 -8.58
N GLY A 35 -0.30 13.58 -8.54
CA GLY A 35 0.49 13.72 -7.32
C GLY A 35 0.84 12.43 -6.59
N ILE A 36 0.39 11.27 -7.04
CA ILE A 36 0.75 9.97 -6.45
C ILE A 36 2.04 9.47 -7.09
N ALA A 37 3.10 9.42 -6.30
CA ALA A 37 4.43 8.98 -6.73
C ALA A 37 4.64 7.46 -6.58
N VAL A 38 3.92 6.82 -5.65
CA VAL A 38 4.03 5.39 -5.34
C VAL A 38 2.63 4.79 -5.28
N VAL A 39 2.46 3.60 -5.82
CA VAL A 39 1.19 2.84 -5.72
C VAL A 39 1.43 1.40 -5.29
N TYR A 40 0.46 0.88 -4.54
CA TYR A 40 0.37 -0.52 -4.19
C TYR A 40 -0.81 -1.14 -4.94
N ASP A 41 -0.52 -1.88 -6.01
CA ASP A 41 -1.55 -2.60 -6.75
C ASP A 41 -1.94 -3.87 -5.98
N LEU A 42 -3.18 -3.91 -5.53
CA LEU A 42 -3.69 -4.98 -4.66
C LEU A 42 -4.41 -6.09 -5.43
N GLY A 43 -4.14 -6.24 -6.71
CA GLY A 43 -4.61 -7.41 -7.45
C GLY A 43 -4.77 -7.16 -8.94
N TRP A 44 -4.05 -7.96 -9.73
CA TRP A 44 -4.16 -8.01 -11.17
C TRP A 44 -3.55 -9.30 -11.73
N VAL A 45 -3.56 -9.45 -13.05
CA VAL A 45 -2.87 -10.55 -13.75
C VAL A 45 -1.36 -10.44 -13.50
N PRO A 46 -0.71 -11.42 -12.87
CA PRO A 46 0.71 -11.33 -12.46
C PRO A 46 1.66 -11.01 -13.63
N ASP A 47 1.44 -11.62 -14.80
CA ASP A 47 2.27 -11.40 -15.99
C ASP A 47 2.16 -9.98 -16.55
N VAL A 48 1.05 -9.29 -16.30
CA VAL A 48 0.88 -7.88 -16.64
C VAL A 48 1.49 -7.01 -15.56
N ALA A 49 1.14 -7.25 -14.29
CA ALA A 49 1.57 -6.44 -13.16
C ALA A 49 3.10 -6.34 -13.04
N ARG A 50 3.82 -7.43 -13.29
CA ARG A 50 5.29 -7.46 -13.30
C ARG A 50 5.95 -6.54 -14.33
N THR A 51 5.19 -6.04 -15.31
CA THR A 51 5.70 -5.12 -16.35
C THR A 51 5.60 -3.65 -15.97
N TRP A 52 4.92 -3.31 -14.88
CA TRP A 52 4.68 -1.93 -14.45
C TRP A 52 5.84 -1.28 -13.69
N PRO A 53 6.57 -2.00 -12.80
CA PRO A 53 7.69 -1.40 -12.08
C PRO A 53 8.75 -0.82 -13.03
N GLY A 54 9.14 0.43 -12.78
CA GLY A 54 10.15 1.14 -13.58
C GLY A 54 9.69 1.61 -14.96
N ARG A 55 8.39 1.46 -15.30
CA ARG A 55 7.86 1.93 -16.58
C ARG A 55 7.83 3.47 -16.62
N PRO A 56 8.40 4.10 -17.67
CA PRO A 56 8.43 5.56 -17.78
C PRO A 56 7.02 6.18 -17.72
N GLY A 57 6.85 7.25 -16.94
CA GLY A 57 5.58 7.95 -16.77
C GLY A 57 4.63 7.33 -15.75
N PHE A 58 4.91 6.12 -15.27
CA PHE A 58 4.14 5.49 -14.19
C PHE A 58 4.60 5.98 -12.82
N PRO A 59 3.75 5.91 -11.78
CA PRO A 59 4.24 5.93 -10.40
C PRO A 59 5.17 4.73 -10.16
N ALA A 60 5.94 4.76 -9.09
CA ALA A 60 6.63 3.57 -8.61
C ALA A 60 5.58 2.54 -8.16
N VAL A 61 5.69 1.29 -8.65
CA VAL A 61 4.66 0.26 -8.44
C VAL A 61 5.22 -0.88 -7.59
N ALA A 62 4.54 -1.16 -6.48
CA ALA A 62 4.59 -2.43 -5.79
C ALA A 62 3.27 -3.18 -6.07
N PHE A 63 3.30 -4.49 -6.29
CA PHE A 63 2.11 -5.24 -6.68
C PHE A 63 1.97 -6.57 -5.95
N ALA A 64 0.73 -7.05 -5.81
CA ALA A 64 0.39 -8.33 -5.18
C ALA A 64 0.36 -9.52 -6.16
N GLY A 65 0.12 -9.25 -7.44
CA GLY A 65 -0.24 -10.30 -8.41
C GLY A 65 -1.71 -10.67 -8.30
N ALA A 66 -2.04 -11.96 -8.37
CA ALA A 66 -3.44 -12.40 -8.36
C ALA A 66 -4.10 -12.28 -6.97
N PHE A 67 -5.43 -12.13 -6.96
CA PHE A 67 -6.24 -12.30 -5.77
C PHE A 67 -6.28 -13.79 -5.40
N LEU A 68 -5.83 -14.14 -4.21
CA LEU A 68 -6.00 -15.49 -3.68
C LEU A 68 -7.34 -15.60 -2.94
N THR A 69 -8.17 -16.59 -3.29
CA THR A 69 -9.50 -16.78 -2.70
C THR A 69 -9.88 -18.26 -2.69
N ALA A 70 -10.97 -18.60 -1.99
CA ALA A 70 -11.50 -19.96 -2.06
C ALA A 70 -12.11 -20.26 -3.45
N PRO A 71 -12.26 -21.53 -3.85
CA PRO A 71 -12.98 -21.89 -5.05
C PRO A 71 -14.38 -21.27 -5.10
N GLY A 72 -14.69 -20.50 -6.16
CA GLY A 72 -15.93 -19.72 -6.28
C GLY A 72 -16.03 -18.52 -5.35
N GLY A 73 -14.96 -18.14 -4.66
CA GLY A 73 -14.91 -16.96 -3.79
C GLY A 73 -14.72 -15.65 -4.57
N TYR A 74 -15.06 -14.53 -3.94
CA TYR A 74 -14.83 -13.20 -4.51
C TYR A 74 -13.33 -13.00 -4.80
N PRO A 75 -12.94 -12.42 -5.95
CA PRO A 75 -13.77 -11.86 -7.02
C PRO A 75 -13.84 -12.75 -8.30
N SER A 76 -13.84 -14.07 -8.17
CA SER A 76 -13.78 -15.00 -9.29
C SER A 76 -14.93 -14.87 -10.31
N ASP A 77 -16.08 -14.35 -9.87
CA ASP A 77 -17.27 -14.13 -10.70
C ASP A 77 -17.44 -12.68 -11.19
N ARG A 78 -16.46 -11.81 -10.95
CA ARG A 78 -16.56 -10.37 -11.28
C ARG A 78 -16.11 -10.08 -12.70
N SER A 79 -16.95 -9.38 -13.46
CA SER A 79 -16.67 -9.03 -14.87
C SER A 79 -15.47 -8.07 -15.05
N TRP A 80 -15.12 -7.31 -14.01
CA TRP A 80 -13.96 -6.43 -14.01
C TRP A 80 -12.63 -7.17 -13.76
N ALA A 81 -12.69 -8.39 -13.21
CA ALA A 81 -11.51 -9.21 -12.92
C ALA A 81 -11.16 -10.04 -14.17
N PRO A 82 -10.08 -9.71 -14.91
CA PRO A 82 -9.71 -10.44 -16.10
C PRO A 82 -9.22 -11.85 -15.79
N ALA A 83 -9.29 -12.73 -16.76
CA ALA A 83 -8.77 -14.09 -16.63
C ALA A 83 -7.30 -14.07 -16.16
N GLY A 84 -6.99 -14.83 -15.13
CA GLY A 84 -5.65 -14.91 -14.51
C GLY A 84 -5.40 -13.86 -13.42
N SER A 85 -6.33 -12.95 -13.13
CA SER A 85 -6.22 -12.04 -11.99
C SER A 85 -6.68 -12.65 -10.67
N VAL A 86 -7.33 -13.80 -10.70
CA VAL A 86 -7.81 -14.54 -9.53
C VAL A 86 -7.20 -15.94 -9.54
N GLU A 87 -6.78 -16.39 -8.39
CA GLU A 87 -6.28 -17.74 -8.18
C GLU A 87 -7.01 -18.39 -7.00
N GLU A 88 -7.72 -19.47 -7.29
CA GLU A 88 -8.49 -20.20 -6.30
C GLU A 88 -7.63 -21.18 -5.52
N VAL A 89 -7.70 -21.12 -4.18
CA VAL A 89 -6.94 -21.95 -3.24
C VAL A 89 -7.90 -22.75 -2.36
N GLY A 90 -8.05 -24.04 -2.66
CA GLY A 90 -9.00 -24.94 -1.99
C GLY A 90 -8.36 -25.80 -0.90
N SER A 91 -7.04 -25.68 -0.64
CA SER A 91 -6.34 -26.41 0.42
C SER A 91 -5.09 -25.68 0.89
N PRO A 92 -4.53 -26.07 2.04
CA PRO A 92 -3.24 -25.55 2.52
C PRO A 92 -2.11 -25.69 1.48
N GLU A 93 -2.02 -26.81 0.79
CA GLU A 93 -0.99 -27.08 -0.21
C GLU A 93 -1.18 -26.19 -1.45
N ALA A 94 -2.43 -26.00 -1.88
CA ALA A 94 -2.75 -25.09 -2.97
C ALA A 94 -2.39 -23.63 -2.62
N ALA A 95 -2.64 -23.22 -1.38
CA ALA A 95 -2.29 -21.89 -0.88
C ALA A 95 -0.77 -21.65 -0.88
N VAL A 96 0.01 -22.63 -0.39
CA VAL A 96 1.49 -22.59 -0.45
C VAL A 96 1.99 -22.45 -1.88
N ALA A 97 1.48 -23.26 -2.80
CA ALA A 97 1.86 -23.20 -4.21
C ALA A 97 1.47 -21.88 -4.88
N ALA A 98 0.31 -21.30 -4.52
CA ALA A 98 -0.15 -20.03 -5.02
C ALA A 98 0.76 -18.88 -4.55
N VAL A 99 1.13 -18.84 -3.28
CA VAL A 99 2.09 -17.86 -2.75
C VAL A 99 3.42 -17.94 -3.50
N ASP A 100 3.95 -19.16 -3.75
CA ASP A 100 5.19 -19.33 -4.50
C ASP A 100 5.09 -18.78 -5.91
N ARG A 101 3.94 -18.93 -6.59
CA ARG A 101 3.70 -18.34 -7.92
C ARG A 101 3.70 -16.81 -7.89
N GLN A 102 3.05 -16.19 -6.90
CA GLN A 102 3.06 -14.73 -6.77
C GLN A 102 4.48 -14.21 -6.50
N VAL A 103 5.22 -14.87 -5.61
CA VAL A 103 6.62 -14.52 -5.32
C VAL A 103 7.51 -14.68 -6.54
N ALA A 104 7.33 -15.76 -7.31
CA ALA A 104 8.07 -15.99 -8.55
C ALA A 104 7.76 -14.96 -9.65
N ALA A 105 6.52 -14.43 -9.68
CA ALA A 105 6.13 -13.32 -10.55
C ALA A 105 6.73 -11.98 -10.13
N GLY A 106 7.35 -11.89 -8.94
CA GLY A 106 7.95 -10.67 -8.41
C GLY A 106 7.04 -9.86 -7.49
N ALA A 107 5.94 -10.45 -7.01
CA ALA A 107 5.01 -9.78 -6.09
C ALA A 107 5.73 -9.27 -4.82
N SER A 108 5.43 -8.06 -4.41
CA SER A 108 5.99 -7.40 -3.23
C SER A 108 5.33 -7.87 -1.94
N PHE A 109 4.07 -8.29 -2.03
CA PHE A 109 3.21 -8.80 -0.96
C PHE A 109 2.16 -9.75 -1.57
N VAL A 110 1.39 -10.41 -0.74
CA VAL A 110 0.33 -11.36 -1.16
C VAL A 110 -1.03 -10.78 -0.85
N LYS A 111 -1.98 -10.87 -1.78
CA LYS A 111 -3.37 -10.44 -1.59
C LYS A 111 -4.29 -11.64 -1.40
N VAL A 112 -5.07 -11.62 -0.32
CA VAL A 112 -6.14 -12.60 -0.09
C VAL A 112 -7.49 -11.89 0.00
N ALA A 113 -8.56 -12.53 -0.48
CA ALA A 113 -9.92 -12.02 -0.38
C ALA A 113 -10.75 -12.85 0.61
N LEU A 114 -11.29 -12.16 1.61
CA LEU A 114 -12.20 -12.69 2.64
C LEU A 114 -13.51 -11.90 2.57
N HIS A 115 -14.39 -12.26 1.61
CA HIS A 115 -15.68 -11.62 1.42
C HIS A 115 -16.81 -12.65 1.60
N SER A 116 -17.27 -12.82 2.84
CA SER A 116 -18.25 -13.85 3.19
C SER A 116 -19.66 -13.61 2.62
N GLY A 117 -19.97 -12.39 2.19
CA GLY A 117 -21.25 -12.05 1.53
C GLY A 117 -21.28 -12.34 0.03
N ALA A 118 -20.11 -12.54 -0.62
CA ALA A 118 -19.99 -12.71 -2.06
C ALA A 118 -19.40 -14.07 -2.47
N GLY A 119 -19.47 -15.05 -1.61
CA GLY A 119 -19.04 -16.41 -1.92
C GLY A 119 -18.24 -17.08 -0.79
N PRO A 120 -17.69 -18.27 -1.06
CA PRO A 120 -16.84 -18.97 -0.10
C PRO A 120 -15.57 -18.19 0.19
N VAL A 121 -15.03 -18.35 1.39
CA VAL A 121 -13.72 -17.83 1.81
C VAL A 121 -12.81 -19.00 2.19
N PRO A 122 -11.48 -18.88 2.05
CA PRO A 122 -10.55 -19.93 2.48
C PRO A 122 -10.85 -20.37 3.92
N ASP A 123 -10.80 -21.65 4.22
CA ASP A 123 -10.92 -22.14 5.60
C ASP A 123 -9.69 -21.69 6.44
N ASP A 124 -9.78 -21.88 7.76
CA ASP A 124 -8.75 -21.38 8.67
C ASP A 124 -7.41 -22.06 8.45
N ALA A 125 -7.39 -23.34 8.09
CA ALA A 125 -6.17 -24.07 7.80
C ALA A 125 -5.49 -23.56 6.52
N THR A 126 -6.28 -23.33 5.48
CA THR A 126 -5.82 -22.77 4.20
C THR A 126 -5.31 -21.34 4.37
N LEU A 127 -6.05 -20.50 5.11
CA LEU A 127 -5.65 -19.12 5.38
C LEU A 127 -4.37 -19.06 6.22
N ALA A 128 -4.25 -19.89 7.26
CA ALA A 128 -3.06 -19.98 8.10
C ALA A 128 -1.84 -20.45 7.28
N ALA A 129 -2.00 -21.43 6.39
CA ALA A 129 -0.93 -21.90 5.51
C ALA A 129 -0.49 -20.81 4.52
N LEU A 130 -1.45 -20.06 3.95
CA LEU A 130 -1.18 -18.93 3.07
C LEU A 130 -0.32 -17.87 3.78
N VAL A 131 -0.78 -17.39 4.94
CA VAL A 131 -0.12 -16.34 5.72
C VAL A 131 1.26 -16.82 6.19
N GLY A 132 1.34 -17.99 6.80
CA GLY A 132 2.60 -18.54 7.29
C GLY A 132 3.62 -18.72 6.19
N HIS A 133 3.21 -19.19 5.01
CA HIS A 133 4.12 -19.38 3.88
C HIS A 133 4.55 -18.03 3.26
N ALA A 134 3.64 -17.06 3.12
CA ALA A 134 3.99 -15.72 2.68
C ALA A 134 5.06 -15.09 3.59
N HIS A 135 4.90 -15.19 4.91
CA HIS A 135 5.89 -14.73 5.88
C HIS A 135 7.22 -15.48 5.75
N ALA A 136 7.21 -16.80 5.55
CA ALA A 136 8.41 -17.58 5.31
C ALA A 136 9.16 -17.17 4.03
N ARG A 137 8.42 -16.63 3.04
CA ARG A 137 8.96 -16.04 1.80
C ARG A 137 9.31 -14.55 1.94
N GLY A 138 9.16 -13.97 3.14
CA GLY A 138 9.43 -12.56 3.42
C GLY A 138 8.45 -11.61 2.72
N ARG A 139 7.18 -12.01 2.62
CA ARG A 139 6.10 -11.22 2.05
C ARG A 139 5.02 -10.99 3.09
N ASP A 140 4.59 -9.73 3.20
CA ASP A 140 3.41 -9.36 3.97
C ASP A 140 2.14 -9.84 3.27
N VAL A 141 1.08 -10.07 4.03
CA VAL A 141 -0.23 -10.43 3.51
C VAL A 141 -1.20 -9.28 3.69
N VAL A 142 -1.86 -8.89 2.60
CA VAL A 142 -2.92 -7.88 2.58
C VAL A 142 -4.26 -8.58 2.34
N ALA A 143 -5.23 -8.40 3.24
CA ALA A 143 -6.55 -9.02 3.11
C ALA A 143 -7.64 -8.00 2.76
N HIS A 144 -8.41 -8.27 1.70
CA HIS A 144 -9.75 -7.71 1.57
C HIS A 144 -10.63 -8.38 2.62
N VAL A 145 -11.30 -7.59 3.44
CA VAL A 145 -12.19 -8.11 4.51
C VAL A 145 -13.57 -7.47 4.35
N GLU A 146 -14.56 -8.30 4.03
CA GLU A 146 -15.94 -7.89 3.90
C GLU A 146 -16.87 -8.96 4.43
N GLY A 147 -17.85 -8.53 5.26
CA GLY A 147 -18.74 -9.39 6.00
C GLY A 147 -18.36 -9.50 7.48
N ARG A 148 -19.37 -9.82 8.29
CA ARG A 148 -19.20 -9.91 9.75
C ARG A 148 -18.16 -10.96 10.14
N GLY A 149 -17.28 -10.60 11.07
CA GLY A 149 -16.20 -11.47 11.58
C GLY A 149 -14.99 -11.60 10.69
N MET A 150 -14.99 -11.09 9.44
CA MET A 150 -13.86 -11.28 8.53
C MET A 150 -12.62 -10.50 8.96
N ALA A 151 -12.79 -9.31 9.57
CA ALA A 151 -11.68 -8.56 10.12
C ALA A 151 -10.99 -9.29 11.30
N ALA A 152 -11.78 -9.86 12.21
CA ALA A 152 -11.27 -10.69 13.32
C ALA A 152 -10.50 -11.90 12.77
N ARG A 153 -11.10 -12.62 11.82
CA ARG A 153 -10.51 -13.80 11.21
C ARG A 153 -9.18 -13.52 10.49
N ALA A 154 -9.10 -12.39 9.76
CA ALA A 154 -7.85 -11.95 9.14
C ALA A 154 -6.77 -11.65 10.20
N PHE A 155 -7.14 -10.96 11.27
CA PHE A 155 -6.24 -10.66 12.38
C PHE A 155 -5.73 -11.93 13.07
N GLU A 156 -6.62 -12.86 13.40
CA GLU A 156 -6.28 -14.14 14.04
C GLU A 156 -5.36 -15.01 13.16
N ALA A 157 -5.56 -14.98 11.83
CA ALA A 157 -4.69 -15.67 10.89
C ALA A 157 -3.31 -15.03 10.73
N GLY A 158 -3.09 -13.84 11.28
CA GLY A 158 -1.80 -13.17 11.20
C GLY A 158 -1.60 -12.26 9.98
N VAL A 159 -2.67 -11.83 9.30
CA VAL A 159 -2.62 -10.87 8.19
C VAL A 159 -1.96 -9.56 8.64
N ASP A 160 -1.11 -8.95 7.80
CA ASP A 160 -0.32 -7.77 8.15
C ASP A 160 -1.05 -6.46 7.88
N ARG A 161 -1.98 -6.48 6.90
CA ARG A 161 -2.73 -5.30 6.52
C ARG A 161 -4.14 -5.65 6.08
N LEU A 162 -5.12 -4.87 6.52
CA LEU A 162 -6.45 -4.88 5.93
C LEU A 162 -6.48 -3.92 4.75
N ALA A 163 -6.98 -4.39 3.60
CA ALA A 163 -7.05 -3.62 2.37
C ALA A 163 -8.07 -2.48 2.41
N HIS A 164 -9.02 -2.58 3.32
CA HIS A 164 -10.04 -1.58 3.63
C HIS A 164 -10.15 -1.40 5.14
N ALA A 165 -10.43 -0.19 5.58
CA ALA A 165 -10.95 0.00 6.92
C ALA A 165 -12.22 -0.84 7.08
N PRO A 166 -12.37 -1.65 8.14
CA PRO A 166 -13.56 -2.49 8.30
C PRO A 166 -14.85 -1.67 8.31
N PHE A 167 -15.81 -2.03 7.45
CA PHE A 167 -17.06 -1.31 7.23
C PHE A 167 -18.31 -2.17 7.37
N SER A 168 -18.14 -3.50 7.35
CA SER A 168 -19.28 -4.44 7.42
C SER A 168 -19.91 -4.52 8.81
N GLU A 169 -19.23 -4.05 9.84
CA GLU A 169 -19.67 -4.02 11.22
C GLU A 169 -18.86 -3.03 12.06
N ARG A 170 -19.47 -2.51 13.11
CA ARG A 170 -18.74 -1.80 14.15
C ARG A 170 -17.95 -2.82 14.96
N LEU A 171 -16.62 -2.73 14.91
CA LEU A 171 -15.74 -3.69 15.59
C LEU A 171 -15.81 -3.54 17.11
N PRO A 172 -15.72 -4.64 17.88
CA PRO A 172 -15.59 -4.61 19.34
C PRO A 172 -14.32 -3.86 19.79
N ASP A 173 -14.38 -3.20 20.95
CA ASP A 173 -13.26 -2.39 21.46
C ASP A 173 -12.05 -3.26 21.83
N ASP A 174 -12.26 -4.46 22.31
CA ASP A 174 -11.21 -5.42 22.63
C ASP A 174 -10.48 -5.91 21.38
N LEU A 175 -11.19 -6.15 20.28
CA LEU A 175 -10.58 -6.49 19.00
C LEU A 175 -9.77 -5.32 18.44
N LEU A 176 -10.30 -4.10 18.51
CA LEU A 176 -9.57 -2.89 18.10
C LEU A 176 -8.29 -2.71 18.91
N ALA A 177 -8.35 -2.88 20.22
CA ALA A 177 -7.19 -2.81 21.10
C ALA A 177 -6.15 -3.89 20.78
N ALA A 178 -6.61 -5.12 20.49
CA ALA A 178 -5.72 -6.20 20.06
C ALA A 178 -5.03 -5.88 18.72
N MET A 179 -5.76 -5.36 17.74
CA MET A 179 -5.21 -4.97 16.43
C MET A 179 -4.23 -3.79 16.54
N ALA A 180 -4.51 -2.80 17.40
CA ALA A 180 -3.66 -1.63 17.61
C ALA A 180 -2.40 -1.95 18.46
N GLY A 181 -2.46 -3.00 19.27
CA GLY A 181 -1.37 -3.46 20.12
C GLY A 181 -0.28 -4.24 19.37
N PRO A 182 0.84 -4.54 20.03
CA PRO A 182 1.82 -5.48 19.51
C PRO A 182 1.19 -6.88 19.40
N ARG A 183 1.49 -7.61 18.30
CA ARG A 183 1.04 -8.99 18.12
C ARG A 183 1.58 -9.87 19.25
N PRO A 184 0.79 -10.83 19.76
CA PRO A 184 1.30 -11.88 20.62
C PRO A 184 2.49 -12.60 19.97
N ALA A 185 3.48 -12.98 20.76
CA ALA A 185 4.73 -13.59 20.26
C ALA A 185 4.51 -14.88 19.42
N ASP A 186 3.41 -15.58 19.65
CA ASP A 186 3.05 -16.82 18.97
C ASP A 186 2.67 -16.63 17.49
N HIS A 187 2.39 -15.41 17.07
CA HIS A 187 2.07 -15.01 15.69
C HIS A 187 3.17 -14.14 15.07
N ALA A 188 4.25 -13.88 15.79
CA ALA A 188 5.39 -13.18 15.21
C ALA A 188 6.05 -14.07 14.16
N PRO A 189 6.35 -13.57 12.94
CA PRO A 189 7.11 -14.33 11.97
C PRO A 189 8.43 -14.78 12.63
N THR A 190 8.72 -16.07 12.57
CA THR A 190 9.98 -16.59 13.11
C THR A 190 11.11 -15.81 12.47
N PRO A 191 11.99 -15.13 13.24
CA PRO A 191 13.07 -14.36 12.66
C PRO A 191 13.93 -15.31 11.82
N GLY A 192 13.83 -15.21 10.51
CA GLY A 192 14.74 -15.88 9.61
C GLY A 192 16.14 -15.47 10.04
N ARG A 193 16.98 -16.44 10.44
CA ARG A 193 18.36 -16.23 10.82
C ARG A 193 18.97 -15.22 9.86
N ALA A 194 19.29 -14.03 10.34
CA ALA A 194 20.11 -13.09 9.61
C ALA A 194 21.39 -13.81 9.22
N ARG A 195 21.51 -14.21 7.96
CA ARG A 195 22.77 -14.69 7.41
C ARG A 195 23.72 -13.51 7.42
N ASP A 196 24.68 -13.59 8.30
CA ASP A 196 25.86 -12.74 8.35
C ASP A 196 26.60 -12.89 6.99
N HIS A 197 26.26 -11.99 6.06
CA HIS A 197 26.99 -11.84 4.82
C HIS A 197 28.21 -10.96 5.07
N ARG A 198 29.25 -11.54 5.70
CA ARG A 198 30.60 -11.04 5.54
C ARG A 198 30.91 -10.97 4.04
N ARG A 199 31.16 -9.76 3.58
CA ARG A 199 31.68 -9.45 2.25
C ARG A 199 32.78 -10.45 1.86
N LYS A 200 32.54 -11.23 0.83
CA LYS A 200 33.59 -11.73 -0.05
C LYS A 200 33.47 -10.98 -1.37
N THR A 201 34.43 -10.13 -1.62
CA THR A 201 34.70 -9.54 -2.92
C THR A 201 34.99 -10.65 -3.91
N VAL A 202 34.18 -10.75 -4.97
CA VAL A 202 34.51 -11.50 -6.17
C VAL A 202 34.33 -10.55 -7.35
N GLU A 203 35.41 -10.44 -8.12
CA GLU A 203 35.54 -9.57 -9.29
C GLU A 203 34.74 -10.05 -10.51
N ASN A 204 34.16 -9.05 -11.19
CA ASN A 204 33.94 -8.89 -12.63
C ASN A 204 33.39 -10.00 -13.52
N GLY A 205 32.14 -9.78 -13.96
CA GLY A 205 31.57 -10.20 -15.24
C GLY A 205 30.39 -9.31 -15.59
N PRO A 206 30.18 -8.89 -16.85
CA PRO A 206 29.10 -7.97 -17.20
C PRO A 206 27.78 -8.70 -17.16
N ASN A 207 26.86 -8.23 -16.31
CA ASN A 207 25.52 -8.77 -16.22
C ASN A 207 24.45 -7.69 -16.32
N PRO A 208 23.33 -7.98 -16.99
CA PRO A 208 22.41 -6.96 -17.45
C PRO A 208 21.59 -6.36 -16.31
N VAL A 209 21.27 -5.11 -16.53
CA VAL A 209 20.44 -4.20 -15.74
C VAL A 209 19.09 -4.82 -15.39
N PHE A 210 19.01 -5.42 -14.20
CA PHE A 210 17.79 -5.47 -13.40
C PHE A 210 18.19 -5.05 -11.99
N GLY A 211 18.16 -3.75 -11.74
CA GLY A 211 18.22 -3.22 -10.39
C GLY A 211 17.08 -3.83 -9.58
N GLY A 212 17.44 -4.62 -8.57
CA GLY A 212 16.47 -5.22 -7.67
C GLY A 212 15.61 -4.10 -7.07
N VAL A 213 14.30 -4.24 -7.21
CA VAL A 213 13.32 -3.45 -6.49
C VAL A 213 13.68 -3.59 -5.01
N GLY A 214 14.14 -2.47 -4.41
CA GLY A 214 14.46 -2.44 -2.99
C GLY A 214 13.27 -3.00 -2.22
N ARG A 215 13.54 -3.81 -1.19
CA ARG A 215 12.50 -4.27 -0.27
C ARG A 215 11.65 -3.08 0.09
N VAL A 216 10.37 -3.13 -0.22
CA VAL A 216 9.37 -2.31 0.44
C VAL A 216 9.50 -2.70 1.91
N GLY A 217 9.99 -1.80 2.75
CA GLY A 217 10.19 -2.07 4.17
C GLY A 217 8.87 -2.51 4.81
N PRO A 218 8.90 -3.20 5.95
CA PRO A 218 7.69 -3.60 6.64
C PRO A 218 6.86 -2.35 6.88
N VAL A 219 5.64 -2.33 6.35
CA VAL A 219 4.75 -1.20 6.44
C VAL A 219 4.09 -1.22 7.82
N GLY A 220 4.70 -0.53 8.74
CA GLY A 220 4.28 -0.41 10.13
C GLY A 220 5.27 -1.03 11.12
N PRO A 221 5.15 -0.74 12.41
CA PRO A 221 5.96 -1.38 13.44
C PRO A 221 5.70 -2.88 13.44
N VAL A 222 6.77 -3.66 13.47
CA VAL A 222 6.75 -5.13 13.47
C VAL A 222 5.71 -5.65 14.47
N GLY A 223 4.74 -6.42 13.99
CA GLY A 223 3.76 -7.10 14.84
C GLY A 223 2.41 -6.39 15.03
N ARG A 224 2.11 -5.30 14.29
CA ARG A 224 0.80 -4.63 14.32
C ARG A 224 0.09 -4.81 12.98
N VAL A 225 -1.25 -4.92 13.02
CA VAL A 225 -2.06 -4.83 11.81
C VAL A 225 -2.20 -3.37 11.42
N SER A 226 -1.95 -3.03 10.16
CA SER A 226 -2.27 -1.72 9.60
C SER A 226 -3.54 -1.79 8.74
N TRP A 227 -4.23 -0.67 8.59
CA TRP A 227 -5.40 -0.59 7.71
C TRP A 227 -5.13 0.39 6.58
N VAL A 228 -5.57 0.05 5.37
CA VAL A 228 -5.74 1.02 4.28
C VAL A 228 -7.09 1.68 4.46
N SER A 229 -7.16 2.99 4.32
CA SER A 229 -8.38 3.74 4.66
C SER A 229 -9.54 3.45 3.72
N THR A 230 -9.45 3.73 2.46
CA THR A 230 -10.47 3.51 1.40
C THR A 230 -11.89 3.92 1.81
N LEU A 231 -12.04 5.05 2.49
CA LEU A 231 -13.31 5.49 3.07
C LEU A 231 -14.27 6.07 2.01
N ASP A 232 -13.72 6.77 1.00
CA ASP A 232 -14.54 7.41 -0.05
C ASP A 232 -15.19 6.39 -1.00
N VAL A 233 -14.65 5.16 -1.11
CA VAL A 233 -15.20 4.11 -1.99
C VAL A 233 -16.61 3.68 -1.59
N HIS A 234 -17.00 3.87 -0.34
CA HIS A 234 -18.32 3.47 0.15
C HIS A 234 -19.45 4.43 -0.26
N GLY A 235 -19.15 5.60 -0.80
CA GLY A 235 -20.17 6.56 -1.16
C GLY A 235 -19.81 7.54 -2.26
N TRP A 236 -18.53 7.57 -2.69
CA TRP A 236 -18.03 8.47 -3.73
C TRP A 236 -18.45 9.93 -3.54
N GLY A 237 -18.35 10.40 -2.28
CA GLY A 237 -18.76 11.74 -1.88
C GLY A 237 -20.20 11.87 -1.41
N SER A 238 -20.96 10.78 -1.35
CA SER A 238 -22.29 10.74 -0.74
C SER A 238 -22.22 9.90 0.54
N PRO A 239 -22.68 10.40 1.69
CA PRO A 239 -22.66 9.64 2.95
C PRO A 239 -23.46 8.35 2.85
N THR A 240 -22.89 7.26 3.39
CA THR A 240 -23.55 5.95 3.50
C THR A 240 -23.32 5.36 4.88
N ALA A 241 -24.17 4.40 5.26
CA ALA A 241 -24.02 3.72 6.56
C ALA A 241 -22.72 2.93 6.66
N GLU A 242 -22.26 2.36 5.56
CA GLU A 242 -20.98 1.65 5.46
C GLU A 242 -19.80 2.60 5.69
N GLN A 243 -19.86 3.81 5.11
CA GLN A 243 -18.84 4.84 5.33
C GLN A 243 -18.82 5.31 6.78
N ASP A 244 -19.99 5.54 7.39
CA ASP A 244 -20.10 5.93 8.81
C ASP A 244 -19.47 4.88 9.73
N VAL A 245 -19.71 3.59 9.46
CA VAL A 245 -19.12 2.48 10.22
C VAL A 245 -17.60 2.45 10.05
N ALA A 246 -17.11 2.62 8.81
CA ALA A 246 -15.66 2.63 8.54
C ALA A 246 -14.97 3.80 9.25
N ILE A 247 -15.54 5.01 9.18
CA ILE A 247 -15.02 6.21 9.85
C ILE A 247 -15.00 6.02 11.37
N ASP A 248 -16.09 5.48 11.98
CA ASP A 248 -16.12 5.21 13.41
C ASP A 248 -15.06 4.17 13.83
N ASN A 249 -14.90 3.11 13.07
CA ASN A 249 -13.87 2.10 13.33
C ASN A 249 -12.46 2.70 13.22
N VAL A 250 -12.17 3.51 12.19
CA VAL A 250 -10.88 4.21 12.03
C VAL A 250 -10.63 5.15 13.21
N ARG A 251 -11.62 5.97 13.60
CA ARG A 251 -11.51 6.90 14.73
C ARG A 251 -11.09 6.18 16.01
N ARG A 252 -11.76 5.08 16.32
CA ARG A 252 -11.50 4.29 17.53
C ARG A 252 -10.15 3.57 17.45
N PHE A 253 -9.80 3.05 16.27
CA PHE A 253 -8.54 2.36 16.04
C PHE A 253 -7.32 3.30 16.19
N VAL A 254 -7.38 4.50 15.58
CA VAL A 254 -6.33 5.52 15.70
C VAL A 254 -6.21 6.04 17.13
N ALA A 255 -7.32 6.23 17.85
CA ALA A 255 -7.31 6.61 19.26
C ALA A 255 -6.60 5.58 20.17
N LEU A 256 -6.56 4.32 19.76
CA LEU A 256 -5.83 3.23 20.43
C LEU A 256 -4.38 3.10 19.93
N GLY A 257 -3.90 3.99 19.06
CA GLY A 257 -2.55 3.97 18.49
C GLY A 257 -2.42 3.04 17.28
N GLY A 258 -3.53 2.65 16.67
CA GLY A 258 -3.56 1.89 15.42
C GLY A 258 -2.99 2.68 14.24
N THR A 259 -2.44 1.98 13.26
CA THR A 259 -1.83 2.58 12.07
C THR A 259 -2.78 2.50 10.88
N VAL A 260 -3.14 3.66 10.33
CA VAL A 260 -3.92 3.78 9.10
C VAL A 260 -3.05 4.44 8.03
N VAL A 261 -3.07 3.88 6.82
CA VAL A 261 -2.40 4.44 5.64
C VAL A 261 -3.44 4.85 4.62
N TYR A 262 -3.16 5.93 3.89
CA TYR A 262 -4.01 6.41 2.82
C TYR A 262 -4.04 5.39 1.66
N GLY A 263 -5.23 5.11 1.16
CA GLY A 263 -5.48 4.36 -0.07
C GLY A 263 -6.91 4.57 -0.52
N THR A 264 -7.15 4.45 -1.82
CA THR A 264 -8.43 4.87 -2.40
C THR A 264 -9.26 3.75 -2.97
N ASP A 265 -8.68 2.55 -3.19
CA ASP A 265 -9.26 1.49 -4.01
C ASP A 265 -9.51 1.97 -5.46
N LEU A 266 -8.56 2.77 -5.97
CA LEU A 266 -8.64 3.38 -7.30
C LEU A 266 -8.79 2.30 -8.39
N GLY A 267 -9.83 2.44 -9.19
CA GLY A 267 -10.31 1.44 -10.14
C GLY A 267 -11.70 0.92 -9.77
N ASN A 268 -12.13 1.16 -8.53
CA ASN A 268 -13.46 0.81 -8.04
C ASN A 268 -14.37 2.07 -8.03
N GLY A 269 -15.18 2.22 -9.08
CA GLY A 269 -16.10 3.34 -9.22
C GLY A 269 -15.44 4.66 -9.67
N PRO A 270 -16.14 5.81 -9.53
CA PRO A 270 -15.75 7.10 -10.07
C PRO A 270 -14.76 7.84 -9.15
N LEU A 271 -13.63 7.21 -8.83
CA LEU A 271 -12.57 7.81 -8.05
C LEU A 271 -11.65 8.66 -8.95
N PRO A 272 -11.19 9.84 -8.50
CA PRO A 272 -10.28 10.66 -9.28
C PRO A 272 -8.88 10.01 -9.33
N PRO A 273 -8.21 10.03 -10.49
CA PRO A 273 -6.81 9.61 -10.53
C PRO A 273 -5.93 10.62 -9.80
N GLY A 274 -5.07 10.16 -8.92
CA GLY A 274 -4.20 11.01 -8.09
C GLY A 274 -4.69 11.16 -6.66
N VAL A 275 -4.32 12.26 -6.00
CA VAL A 275 -4.73 12.50 -4.61
C VAL A 275 -6.23 12.77 -4.52
N ASN A 276 -6.94 11.93 -3.79
CA ASN A 276 -8.37 12.05 -3.55
C ASN A 276 -8.64 12.89 -2.28
N ALA A 277 -9.10 14.14 -2.48
CA ALA A 277 -9.42 15.03 -1.36
C ALA A 277 -10.57 14.52 -0.48
N ARG A 278 -11.54 13.77 -1.03
CA ARG A 278 -12.66 13.22 -0.25
C ARG A 278 -12.16 12.15 0.73
N GLU A 279 -11.21 11.32 0.30
CA GLU A 279 -10.56 10.33 1.17
C GLU A 279 -9.83 11.02 2.35
N LEU A 280 -9.09 12.10 2.06
CA LEU A 280 -8.41 12.87 3.10
C LEU A 280 -9.39 13.53 4.08
N ARG A 281 -10.52 14.06 3.60
CA ARG A 281 -11.58 14.61 4.47
C ARG A 281 -12.20 13.53 5.36
N ALA A 282 -12.47 12.34 4.82
CA ALA A 282 -13.00 11.24 5.60
C ALA A 282 -12.00 10.77 6.69
N LEU A 283 -10.69 10.77 6.38
CA LEU A 283 -9.65 10.52 7.39
C LEU A 283 -9.61 11.63 8.45
N ALA A 284 -9.77 12.90 8.06
CA ALA A 284 -9.86 14.01 9.03
C ALA A 284 -11.11 13.90 9.91
N GLU A 285 -12.26 13.53 9.34
CA GLU A 285 -13.48 13.22 10.10
C GLU A 285 -13.26 12.06 11.08
N ALA A 286 -12.45 11.08 10.73
CA ALA A 286 -12.03 10.02 11.64
C ALA A 286 -11.02 10.48 12.71
N GLY A 287 -10.64 11.77 12.74
CA GLY A 287 -9.83 12.36 13.78
C GLY A 287 -8.33 12.50 13.46
N LEU A 288 -7.92 12.33 12.21
CA LEU A 288 -6.53 12.59 11.81
C LEU A 288 -6.33 14.11 11.62
N ASP A 289 -5.41 14.69 12.36
CA ASP A 289 -4.95 16.05 12.12
C ASP A 289 -4.08 16.15 10.84
N ALA A 290 -3.73 17.36 10.41
CA ALA A 290 -2.92 17.59 9.22
C ALA A 290 -1.60 16.83 9.20
N ARG A 291 -0.96 16.68 10.36
CA ARG A 291 0.29 15.92 10.48
C ARG A 291 0.06 14.42 10.29
N ALA A 292 -1.01 13.90 10.88
CA ALA A 292 -1.40 12.50 10.73
C ALA A 292 -1.84 12.20 9.29
N LEU A 293 -2.57 13.11 8.63
CA LEU A 293 -2.91 13.02 7.21
C LEU A 293 -1.65 12.94 6.34
N LEU A 294 -0.67 13.83 6.56
CA LEU A 294 0.61 13.75 5.85
C LEU A 294 1.34 12.43 6.14
N GLY A 295 1.32 11.97 7.38
CA GLY A 295 1.90 10.67 7.75
C GLY A 295 1.22 9.49 7.08
N ALA A 296 -0.10 9.56 6.89
CA ALA A 296 -0.88 8.50 6.27
C ALA A 296 -0.65 8.40 4.75
N ILE A 297 -0.48 9.55 4.05
CA ILE A 297 -0.31 9.57 2.59
C ILE A 297 1.17 9.58 2.14
N ALA A 298 2.10 10.04 3.01
CA ALA A 298 3.51 10.04 2.66
C ALA A 298 4.07 8.61 2.64
N HIS A 299 4.82 8.28 1.59
CA HIS A 299 5.56 7.03 1.55
C HIS A 299 6.72 7.08 2.55
N ASP A 300 6.72 6.21 3.54
CA ASP A 300 7.73 6.12 4.60
C ASP A 300 8.82 5.08 4.35
N GLY A 301 8.66 4.27 3.30
CA GLY A 301 9.64 3.28 2.87
C GLY A 301 10.78 3.90 2.05
N ALA A 302 11.85 3.13 1.82
CA ALA A 302 12.81 3.46 0.78
C ALA A 302 12.05 3.54 -0.56
N ALA A 303 11.98 4.73 -1.15
CA ALA A 303 11.40 4.86 -2.48
C ALA A 303 12.10 3.87 -3.43
N PRO A 304 11.38 3.21 -4.33
CA PRO A 304 11.99 2.28 -5.29
C PRO A 304 13.12 2.93 -6.11
N ASP A 305 13.10 4.25 -6.21
CA ASP A 305 14.19 5.08 -6.72
C ASP A 305 14.25 6.37 -5.89
N PRO A 306 15.15 6.47 -4.91
CA PRO A 306 15.27 7.66 -4.05
C PRO A 306 15.66 8.93 -4.84
N ASP A 307 16.16 8.80 -6.05
CA ASP A 307 16.60 9.93 -6.86
C ASP A 307 15.55 10.43 -7.87
N ALA A 308 14.43 9.70 -8.04
CA ALA A 308 13.58 9.90 -9.19
C ALA A 308 12.35 10.75 -8.99
N ALA A 309 11.76 10.81 -7.81
CA ALA A 309 10.49 11.53 -7.62
C ALA A 309 10.38 12.21 -6.27
N ALA A 310 9.90 13.43 -6.30
CA ALA A 310 9.39 14.15 -5.14
C ALA A 310 7.97 14.62 -5.46
N THR A 311 7.17 14.88 -4.46
CA THR A 311 5.89 15.53 -4.65
C THR A 311 6.06 17.03 -4.41
N TRP A 312 5.47 17.83 -5.27
CA TRP A 312 5.43 19.26 -5.13
C TRP A 312 3.98 19.76 -5.14
N VAL A 313 3.65 20.67 -4.24
CA VAL A 313 2.33 21.30 -4.18
C VAL A 313 2.47 22.79 -4.40
N PRO A 314 1.74 23.38 -5.36
CA PRO A 314 1.75 24.82 -5.61
C PRO A 314 1.29 25.63 -4.38
N GLY A 315 1.97 26.74 -4.11
CA GLY A 315 1.65 27.65 -3.01
C GLY A 315 2.17 27.19 -1.65
N ASP A 316 1.96 28.04 -0.66
CA ASP A 316 2.26 27.75 0.73
C ASP A 316 1.29 26.71 1.30
N PRO A 317 1.69 25.94 2.35
CA PRO A 317 0.76 25.10 3.09
C PRO A 317 -0.39 25.96 3.65
N PRO A 318 -1.62 25.41 3.66
CA PRO A 318 -2.77 26.10 4.27
C PRO A 318 -2.64 26.15 5.79
N ASP A 319 -3.63 26.72 6.44
CA ASP A 319 -3.82 26.53 7.87
C ASP A 319 -3.98 25.03 8.15
N LEU A 320 -3.10 24.50 8.98
CA LEU A 320 -3.08 23.07 9.30
C LEU A 320 -4.19 22.66 10.30
N ASP A 321 -4.93 23.62 10.82
CA ASP A 321 -6.09 23.40 11.71
C ASP A 321 -7.39 23.20 10.90
N ASP A 322 -7.39 23.53 9.58
CA ASP A 322 -8.52 23.28 8.70
C ASP A 322 -8.29 22.07 7.80
N PRO A 323 -8.91 20.91 8.09
CA PRO A 323 -8.72 19.68 7.32
C PRO A 323 -9.24 19.76 5.88
N ASP A 324 -10.24 20.61 5.59
CA ASP A 324 -10.76 20.81 4.24
C ASP A 324 -9.74 21.54 3.37
N ASP A 325 -9.12 22.57 3.90
CA ASP A 325 -8.05 23.32 3.23
C ASP A 325 -6.82 22.42 3.02
N VAL A 326 -6.47 21.59 4.01
CA VAL A 326 -5.38 20.62 3.91
C VAL A 326 -5.67 19.58 2.81
N ALA A 327 -6.88 19.03 2.76
CA ALA A 327 -7.26 18.05 1.73
C ALA A 327 -7.27 18.68 0.32
N ALA A 328 -7.78 19.91 0.19
CA ALA A 328 -7.78 20.65 -1.07
C ALA A 328 -6.36 21.03 -1.52
N TRP A 329 -5.47 21.31 -0.57
CA TRP A 329 -4.07 21.60 -0.86
C TRP A 329 -3.34 20.36 -1.38
N PHE A 330 -3.46 19.20 -0.73
CA PHE A 330 -2.88 17.94 -1.19
C PHE A 330 -3.38 17.53 -2.59
N ALA A 331 -4.65 17.80 -2.91
CA ALA A 331 -5.23 17.48 -4.22
C ALA A 331 -4.60 18.27 -5.40
N ARG A 332 -3.79 19.31 -5.12
CA ARG A 332 -3.01 20.04 -6.12
C ARG A 332 -1.60 19.49 -6.31
N ALA A 333 -1.27 18.40 -5.64
CA ALA A 333 0.04 17.78 -5.71
C ALA A 333 0.37 17.30 -7.13
N VAL A 334 1.63 17.42 -7.49
CA VAL A 334 2.20 16.88 -8.74
C VAL A 334 3.50 16.14 -8.43
N VAL A 335 3.76 15.08 -9.18
CA VAL A 335 5.04 14.37 -9.07
C VAL A 335 6.04 15.00 -10.04
N VAL A 336 7.18 15.42 -9.50
CA VAL A 336 8.26 16.06 -10.24
C VAL A 336 9.58 15.35 -10.01
N ALA A 337 10.53 15.53 -10.92
CA ALA A 337 11.90 15.10 -10.67
C ALA A 337 12.46 15.88 -9.47
N ARG A 338 13.15 15.21 -8.56
CA ARG A 338 13.78 15.88 -7.42
C ARG A 338 14.82 16.86 -7.94
N PRO A 339 14.81 18.14 -7.53
CA PRO A 339 15.86 19.06 -7.90
C PRO A 339 17.20 18.55 -7.36
N GLU A 340 18.24 18.62 -8.18
CA GLU A 340 19.58 18.35 -7.67
C GLU A 340 19.89 19.29 -6.49
N PRO A 341 20.48 18.81 -5.40
CA PRO A 341 20.88 19.69 -4.31
C PRO A 341 21.85 20.74 -4.86
N HIS A 342 21.40 21.99 -4.87
CA HIS A 342 22.27 23.11 -5.26
C HIS A 342 23.49 23.13 -4.33
N GLY A 343 24.67 22.79 -4.85
CA GLY A 343 25.90 23.04 -4.17
C GLY A 343 26.79 21.88 -3.80
N ALA A 344 26.66 20.70 -4.37
CA ALA A 344 27.80 19.79 -4.36
C ALA A 344 28.85 20.36 -5.34
N PRO A 345 30.04 20.79 -4.88
CA PRO A 345 31.08 21.20 -5.80
C PRO A 345 31.40 20.00 -6.70
N ARG A 346 31.24 20.16 -8.02
CA ARG A 346 31.77 19.17 -8.98
C ARG A 346 33.20 18.92 -8.58
N ALA A 347 33.54 17.68 -8.25
CA ALA A 347 34.94 17.29 -8.09
C ALA A 347 35.73 17.80 -9.30
N PRO A 348 36.88 18.46 -9.10
CA PRO A 348 37.65 18.95 -10.20
C PRO A 348 37.97 17.78 -11.12
N ARG A 349 37.61 17.91 -12.41
CA ARG A 349 37.97 16.91 -13.43
C ARG A 349 39.50 16.77 -13.43
N THR A 350 39.96 15.57 -13.24
CA THR A 350 41.38 15.26 -13.28
C THR A 350 41.89 15.50 -14.70
N PRO A 351 43.18 15.86 -14.89
CA PRO A 351 43.76 16.11 -16.22
C PRO A 351 43.69 14.91 -17.18
N GLU A 352 43.34 13.71 -16.69
CA GLU A 352 43.24 12.48 -17.50
C GLU A 352 41.92 12.37 -18.29
N ASP A 353 40.88 13.14 -17.95
CA ASP A 353 39.59 13.18 -18.67
C ASP A 353 39.63 14.02 -19.96
N ARG A 354 40.79 14.48 -20.38
CA ARG A 354 41.02 15.32 -21.59
C ARG A 354 41.89 14.69 -22.67
N ARG A 355 41.96 13.35 -22.70
CA ARG A 355 42.68 12.71 -23.82
C ARG A 355 41.80 11.78 -24.63
#